data_91f4f7d055b20f8dc608b19c83cde2a7
#
_entry.id   91f4f7d055b20f8dc608b19c83cde2a7
#
_cell.length_a   1.000
_cell.length_b   1.000
_cell.length_c   1.000
_cell.angle_alpha   90.00
_cell.angle_beta   90.00
_cell.angle_gamma   90.00
#
_symmetry.space_group_name_H-M   'P 1'
#
loop_
_entity.id
_entity.type
_entity.pdbx_description
1 polymer ?
#
loop_
_entity_poly.entity_id
_entity_poly.type
_entity_poly.pdbx_seq_one_letter_code
_entity_poly.pdbx_strand_id
1 'polypeptide(L)'
;MRLLSLEVENYRNIASASLTPGRELTVICGNNGQGKTNLLEAIWLLTGGKSFRGGKDAELVRRGEPFALLKASTLRAQQEEQETEEPNRVRLTVGTPDSPRPGRTASVNGGAVKRAASLAGSFPAVVFDPGHLSLVKGAPEGRRKFLDAALCQLYPGYLTIYRRYIRALQQKNALLRRSVNGAARPYAEKRALLEVLNVELAQQGEAIQQRRRAYLETLAPLACSNYEELSHGAETLRLRYAAQFEPGGLAQLLRQKMPEELRAGQSLCGPHREDLELLLDGQSAKVYASQGQQRSVVLSLKMAEAAAAASITGEHPVLLLDDVLSELDDGRKQYLLTRMREKQTFVTSCDDTAFLRTDGEVYRMNGGVLTKV
;
A
#
# COMPACT_ATOMS: atom_id res chain seq x y z
N MET A 1 14.62 -8.88 3.43
CA MET A 1 14.14 -8.99 2.01
C MET A 1 14.98 -8.12 1.09
N ARG A 2 15.42 -8.67 -0.06
CA ARG A 2 16.22 -7.93 -1.06
C ARG A 2 15.72 -8.20 -2.48
N LEU A 3 15.73 -7.17 -3.31
CA LEU A 3 15.61 -7.24 -4.76
C LEU A 3 17.04 -7.37 -5.32
N LEU A 4 17.32 -8.44 -6.06
CA LEU A 4 18.64 -8.68 -6.66
C LEU A 4 18.72 -8.17 -8.10
N SER A 5 17.62 -8.29 -8.86
CA SER A 5 17.52 -7.77 -10.21
C SER A 5 16.06 -7.45 -10.56
N LEU A 6 15.88 -6.51 -11.48
CA LEU A 6 14.58 -6.17 -12.05
C LEU A 6 14.76 -5.89 -13.55
N GLU A 7 13.98 -6.56 -14.38
CA GLU A 7 13.77 -6.24 -15.79
C GLU A 7 12.36 -5.73 -15.99
N VAL A 8 12.23 -4.63 -16.70
CA VAL A 8 10.96 -3.95 -17.00
C VAL A 8 10.83 -3.81 -18.50
N GLU A 9 9.71 -4.26 -19.07
CA GLU A 9 9.41 -4.11 -20.50
C GLU A 9 8.03 -3.49 -20.66
N ASN A 10 7.91 -2.49 -21.53
CA ASN A 10 6.65 -1.82 -21.92
C ASN A 10 5.80 -1.32 -20.74
N TYR A 11 6.44 -0.75 -19.74
CA TYR A 11 5.78 -0.27 -18.53
C TYR A 11 5.72 1.27 -18.51
N ARG A 12 4.52 1.86 -18.51
CA ARG A 12 4.31 3.31 -18.55
C ARG A 12 5.09 3.97 -19.69
N ASN A 13 6.10 4.84 -19.37
CA ASN A 13 7.00 5.43 -20.35
C ASN A 13 8.29 4.62 -20.58
N ILE A 14 8.49 3.54 -19.83
CA ILE A 14 9.68 2.69 -19.91
C ILE A 14 9.47 1.66 -21.02
N ALA A 15 10.26 1.70 -22.08
CA ALA A 15 10.27 0.69 -23.13
C ALA A 15 10.96 -0.58 -22.64
N SER A 16 12.19 -0.43 -22.14
CA SER A 16 12.97 -1.50 -21.53
C SER A 16 13.94 -0.89 -20.52
N ALA A 17 14.04 -1.51 -19.34
CA ALA A 17 15.04 -1.16 -18.33
C ALA A 17 15.50 -2.41 -17.60
N SER A 18 16.79 -2.45 -17.26
CA SER A 18 17.40 -3.47 -16.40
C SER A 18 18.08 -2.79 -15.23
N LEU A 19 17.80 -3.27 -14.01
CA LEU A 19 18.30 -2.74 -12.76
C LEU A 19 18.93 -3.86 -11.94
N THR A 20 20.19 -3.68 -11.54
CA THR A 20 20.87 -4.49 -10.53
C THR A 20 21.13 -3.60 -9.32
N PRO A 21 20.24 -3.61 -8.32
CA PRO A 21 20.31 -2.67 -7.20
C PRO A 21 21.46 -2.98 -6.24
N GLY A 22 21.90 -1.95 -5.53
CA GLY A 22 22.83 -2.09 -4.43
C GLY A 22 22.24 -2.88 -3.26
N ARG A 23 23.13 -3.31 -2.37
CA ARG A 23 22.71 -4.06 -1.18
C ARG A 23 21.84 -3.23 -0.24
N GLU A 24 22.23 -1.98 -0.01
CA GLU A 24 21.55 -1.06 0.90
C GLU A 24 20.88 0.08 0.15
N LEU A 25 21.62 0.84 -0.64
CA LEU A 25 21.11 2.03 -1.29
C LEU A 25 21.20 1.94 -2.82
N THR A 26 20.11 2.28 -3.48
CA THR A 26 20.05 2.50 -4.92
C THR A 26 19.38 3.84 -5.19
N VAL A 27 20.09 4.73 -5.88
CA VAL A 27 19.60 6.06 -6.22
C VAL A 27 19.26 6.11 -7.71
N ILE A 28 18.08 6.63 -8.03
CA ILE A 28 17.61 6.81 -9.40
C ILE A 28 17.45 8.32 -9.64
N CYS A 29 18.41 8.91 -10.34
CA CYS A 29 18.46 10.33 -10.64
C CYS A 29 17.85 10.65 -12.00
N GLY A 30 17.46 11.90 -12.20
CA GLY A 30 17.00 12.41 -13.50
C GLY A 30 15.93 13.48 -13.33
N ASN A 31 15.67 14.23 -14.40
CA ASN A 31 14.67 15.30 -14.40
C ASN A 31 13.24 14.75 -14.13
N ASN A 32 12.31 15.66 -13.85
CA ASN A 32 10.90 15.30 -13.68
C ASN A 32 10.32 14.72 -14.99
N GLY A 33 9.41 13.76 -14.85
CA GLY A 33 8.76 13.12 -16.00
C GLY A 33 9.60 12.05 -16.72
N GLN A 34 10.87 11.81 -16.34
CA GLN A 34 11.73 10.86 -17.03
C GLN A 34 11.39 9.38 -16.77
N GLY A 35 10.62 9.05 -15.70
CA GLY A 35 10.19 7.68 -15.40
C GLY A 35 10.71 7.14 -14.08
N LYS A 36 11.36 7.93 -13.22
CA LYS A 36 11.87 7.53 -11.91
C LYS A 36 10.78 6.89 -11.05
N THR A 37 9.69 7.60 -10.82
CA THR A 37 8.50 7.11 -10.11
C THR A 37 7.91 5.85 -10.75
N ASN A 38 7.94 5.75 -12.09
CA ASN A 38 7.43 4.57 -12.80
C ASN A 38 8.28 3.32 -12.50
N LEU A 39 9.60 3.48 -12.34
CA LEU A 39 10.47 2.37 -11.95
C LEU A 39 10.22 1.93 -10.49
N LEU A 40 10.05 2.89 -9.55
CA LEU A 40 9.65 2.57 -8.18
C LEU A 40 8.27 1.88 -8.13
N GLU A 41 7.33 2.35 -8.94
CA GLU A 41 6.00 1.73 -9.05
C GLU A 41 6.10 0.29 -9.57
N ALA A 42 7.00 0.01 -10.52
CA ALA A 42 7.25 -1.35 -10.99
C ALA A 42 7.78 -2.25 -9.88
N ILE A 43 8.72 -1.78 -9.04
CA ILE A 43 9.20 -2.51 -7.85
C ILE A 43 8.03 -2.74 -6.87
N TRP A 44 7.24 -1.72 -6.59
CA TRP A 44 6.07 -1.84 -5.71
C TRP A 44 5.07 -2.91 -6.17
N LEU A 45 4.85 -3.07 -7.47
CA LEU A 45 3.92 -4.07 -7.99
C LEU A 45 4.32 -5.52 -7.65
N LEU A 46 5.58 -5.78 -7.32
CA LEU A 46 6.06 -7.10 -6.86
C LEU A 46 5.44 -7.49 -5.50
N THR A 47 4.94 -6.52 -4.73
CA THR A 47 4.17 -6.78 -3.50
C THR A 47 2.82 -7.48 -3.77
N GLY A 48 2.39 -7.57 -5.03
CA GLY A 48 1.04 -7.99 -5.41
C GLY A 48 -0.03 -6.89 -5.22
N GLY A 49 0.36 -5.72 -4.73
CA GLY A 49 -0.50 -4.56 -4.53
C GLY A 49 -0.97 -3.90 -5.83
N LYS A 50 -1.90 -2.97 -5.72
CA LYS A 50 -2.25 -2.04 -6.81
C LYS A 50 -1.22 -0.91 -6.88
N SER A 51 -1.19 -0.21 -8.03
CA SER A 51 -0.42 1.04 -8.13
C SER A 51 -0.70 1.96 -6.94
N PHE A 52 0.36 2.47 -6.30
CA PHE A 52 0.21 3.46 -5.22
C PHE A 52 -0.25 4.83 -5.76
N ARG A 53 -0.04 5.08 -7.04
CA ARG A 53 -0.53 6.29 -7.74
C ARG A 53 -1.99 6.18 -8.15
N GLY A 54 -2.61 5.01 -8.01
CA GLY A 54 -3.98 4.74 -8.46
C GLY A 54 -4.05 4.44 -9.97
N GLY A 55 -5.26 4.52 -10.53
CA GLY A 55 -5.51 4.25 -11.94
C GLY A 55 -5.88 2.79 -12.24
N LYS A 56 -6.12 2.51 -13.51
CA LYS A 56 -6.48 1.17 -14.02
C LYS A 56 -5.22 0.42 -14.41
N ASP A 57 -5.25 -0.91 -14.33
CA ASP A 57 -4.12 -1.76 -14.73
C ASP A 57 -3.68 -1.52 -16.18
N ALA A 58 -4.62 -1.24 -17.09
CA ALA A 58 -4.30 -0.91 -18.48
C ALA A 58 -3.39 0.34 -18.63
N GLU A 59 -3.46 1.28 -17.68
CA GLU A 59 -2.63 2.49 -17.68
C GLU A 59 -1.17 2.22 -17.30
N LEU A 60 -0.88 1.04 -16.77
CA LEU A 60 0.48 0.57 -16.46
C LEU A 60 1.23 0.10 -17.71
N VAL A 61 0.50 -0.23 -18.76
CA VAL A 61 1.07 -0.67 -20.03
C VAL A 61 1.47 0.55 -20.86
N ARG A 62 2.62 0.48 -21.50
CA ARG A 62 3.11 1.51 -22.41
C ARG A 62 2.10 1.71 -23.55
N ARG A 63 1.86 2.98 -23.89
CA ARG A 63 0.88 3.32 -24.95
C ARG A 63 1.30 2.65 -26.29
N GLY A 64 0.35 1.95 -26.90
CA GLY A 64 0.55 1.21 -28.14
C GLY A 64 0.98 -0.24 -27.96
N GLU A 65 1.32 -0.67 -26.73
CA GLU A 65 1.76 -2.03 -26.47
C GLU A 65 0.62 -2.89 -25.89
N PRO A 66 0.59 -4.19 -26.17
CA PRO A 66 -0.47 -5.08 -25.68
C PRO A 66 -0.30 -5.47 -24.22
N PHE A 67 0.92 -5.45 -23.69
CA PHE A 67 1.22 -5.82 -22.31
C PHE A 67 2.51 -5.16 -21.80
N ALA A 68 2.62 -5.08 -20.47
CA ALA A 68 3.86 -4.79 -19.77
C ALA A 68 4.34 -6.04 -19.02
N LEU A 69 5.65 -6.20 -18.89
CA LEU A 69 6.30 -7.33 -18.23
C LEU A 69 7.33 -6.85 -17.22
N LEU A 70 7.23 -7.40 -16.01
CA LEU A 70 8.22 -7.24 -14.94
C LEU A 70 8.79 -8.62 -14.62
N LYS A 71 10.12 -8.74 -14.60
CA LYS A 71 10.83 -9.92 -14.09
C LYS A 71 11.76 -9.47 -12.97
N ALA A 72 11.70 -10.15 -11.85
CA ALA A 72 12.50 -9.83 -10.68
C ALA A 72 13.12 -11.07 -10.07
N SER A 73 14.32 -10.91 -9.52
CA SER A 73 14.95 -11.89 -8.65
C SER A 73 15.01 -11.32 -7.24
N THR A 74 14.48 -12.05 -6.25
CA THR A 74 14.35 -11.59 -4.86
C THR A 74 14.93 -12.62 -3.89
N LEU A 75 15.48 -12.15 -2.76
CA LEU A 75 16.08 -12.98 -1.74
C LEU A 75 15.53 -12.60 -0.36
N ARG A 76 15.16 -13.60 0.44
CA ARG A 76 14.79 -13.39 1.85
C ARG A 76 16.03 -13.40 2.74
N ALA A 77 16.00 -12.69 3.87
CA ALA A 77 17.13 -12.68 4.81
C ALA A 77 17.47 -14.08 5.36
N GLN A 78 16.46 -14.89 5.66
CA GLN A 78 16.64 -16.28 6.09
C GLN A 78 17.31 -17.17 5.02
N GLN A 79 17.18 -16.84 3.76
CA GLN A 79 17.83 -17.53 2.64
C GLN A 79 19.29 -17.09 2.47
N GLU A 80 19.65 -15.87 2.89
CA GLU A 80 21.03 -15.37 2.88
C GLU A 80 21.93 -16.08 3.93
N GLU A 81 21.34 -16.48 5.07
CA GLU A 81 22.05 -17.20 6.14
C GLU A 81 22.28 -18.69 5.80
N GLN A 82 21.47 -19.25 4.91
CA GLN A 82 21.56 -20.62 4.43
C GLN A 82 22.17 -20.62 3.02
N GLU A 83 23.47 -20.54 2.85
CA GLU A 83 24.23 -20.44 1.57
C GLU A 83 23.75 -21.31 0.38
N THR A 84 22.63 -22.02 0.51
CA THR A 84 22.11 -23.04 -0.41
C THR A 84 20.79 -22.70 -1.10
N GLU A 85 20.09 -21.58 -0.78
CA GLU A 85 18.79 -21.30 -1.40
C GLU A 85 18.88 -20.39 -2.62
N GLU A 86 18.28 -20.87 -3.74
CA GLU A 86 18.18 -20.08 -4.97
C GLU A 86 17.23 -18.86 -4.78
N PRO A 87 17.56 -17.70 -5.37
CA PRO A 87 16.68 -16.54 -5.35
C PRO A 87 15.31 -16.84 -5.96
N ASN A 88 14.26 -16.29 -5.37
CA ASN A 88 12.92 -16.38 -5.95
C ASN A 88 12.83 -15.55 -7.22
N ARG A 89 12.38 -16.17 -8.32
CA ARG A 89 12.13 -15.53 -9.61
C ARG A 89 10.66 -15.18 -9.73
N VAL A 90 10.36 -13.89 -9.72
CA VAL A 90 8.99 -13.36 -9.86
C VAL A 90 8.81 -12.81 -11.26
N ARG A 91 7.73 -13.22 -11.92
CA ARG A 91 7.30 -12.64 -13.20
C ARG A 91 5.89 -12.10 -13.04
N LEU A 92 5.68 -10.83 -13.38
CA LEU A 92 4.37 -10.17 -13.39
C LEU A 92 4.12 -9.61 -14.79
N THR A 93 2.99 -9.99 -15.38
CA THR A 93 2.54 -9.45 -16.67
C THR A 93 1.24 -8.68 -16.45
N VAL A 94 1.13 -7.51 -17.06
CA VAL A 94 -0.07 -6.68 -17.08
C VAL A 94 -0.53 -6.54 -18.52
N GLY A 95 -1.69 -7.13 -18.85
CA GLY A 95 -2.28 -7.05 -20.20
C GLY A 95 -3.34 -5.97 -20.29
N THR A 96 -3.41 -5.31 -21.45
CA THR A 96 -4.52 -4.42 -21.82
C THR A 96 -5.82 -5.23 -22.02
N PRO A 97 -6.99 -4.61 -22.05
CA PRO A 97 -8.26 -5.32 -22.36
C PRO A 97 -8.23 -6.08 -23.68
N ASP A 98 -7.48 -5.58 -24.67
CA ASP A 98 -7.38 -6.17 -26.00
C ASP A 98 -6.25 -7.20 -26.13
N SER A 99 -5.49 -7.42 -25.07
CA SER A 99 -4.41 -8.41 -25.08
C SER A 99 -4.97 -9.85 -24.97
N PRO A 100 -4.24 -10.88 -25.46
CA PRO A 100 -4.63 -12.28 -25.30
C PRO A 100 -4.81 -12.72 -23.83
N ARG A 101 -4.22 -11.98 -22.90
CA ARG A 101 -4.32 -12.21 -21.45
C ARG A 101 -4.54 -10.90 -20.72
N PRO A 102 -5.78 -10.39 -20.69
CA PRO A 102 -6.09 -9.10 -20.04
C PRO A 102 -5.93 -9.18 -18.52
N GLY A 103 -5.55 -8.04 -17.92
CA GLY A 103 -5.36 -7.94 -16.49
C GLY A 103 -3.99 -8.42 -16.03
N ARG A 104 -3.85 -8.73 -14.74
CA ARG A 104 -2.57 -9.12 -14.14
C ARG A 104 -2.45 -10.62 -13.96
N THR A 105 -1.35 -11.17 -14.47
CA THR A 105 -0.93 -12.55 -14.23
C THR A 105 0.46 -12.57 -13.62
N ALA A 106 0.75 -13.55 -12.78
CA ALA A 106 2.07 -13.68 -12.15
C ALA A 106 2.50 -15.13 -12.06
N SER A 107 3.82 -15.35 -11.95
CA SER A 107 4.42 -16.63 -11.61
C SER A 107 5.58 -16.43 -10.63
N VAL A 108 5.81 -17.45 -9.80
CA VAL A 108 6.96 -17.51 -8.88
C VAL A 108 7.67 -18.82 -9.15
N ASN A 109 8.99 -18.76 -9.40
CA ASN A 109 9.83 -19.92 -9.72
C ASN A 109 9.25 -20.80 -10.85
N GLY A 110 8.64 -20.15 -11.87
CA GLY A 110 8.00 -20.83 -13.01
C GLY A 110 6.57 -21.33 -12.72
N GLY A 111 6.17 -21.44 -11.47
CA GLY A 111 4.80 -21.82 -11.08
C GLY A 111 3.84 -20.63 -11.23
N ALA A 112 2.75 -20.81 -12.02
CA ALA A 112 1.72 -19.79 -12.16
C ALA A 112 0.96 -19.59 -10.84
N VAL A 113 0.82 -18.34 -10.38
CA VAL A 113 -0.05 -18.01 -9.25
C VAL A 113 -1.45 -17.67 -9.75
N LYS A 114 -2.47 -18.12 -9.02
CA LYS A 114 -3.89 -17.96 -9.43
C LYS A 114 -4.27 -16.51 -9.73
N ARG A 115 -3.65 -15.54 -9.06
CA ARG A 115 -3.85 -14.10 -9.24
C ARG A 115 -2.59 -13.35 -8.83
N ALA A 116 -2.24 -12.25 -9.50
CA ALA A 116 -1.09 -11.42 -9.16
C ALA A 116 -1.09 -10.97 -7.68
N ALA A 117 -2.26 -10.71 -7.12
CA ALA A 117 -2.39 -10.38 -5.69
C ALA A 117 -2.05 -11.54 -4.73
N SER A 118 -1.83 -12.77 -5.24
CA SER A 118 -1.27 -13.87 -4.44
C SER A 118 0.24 -13.72 -4.22
N LEU A 119 0.88 -12.72 -4.82
CA LEU A 119 2.24 -12.27 -4.48
C LEU A 119 2.29 -11.56 -3.11
N ALA A 120 1.14 -11.17 -2.54
CA ALA A 120 1.09 -10.49 -1.24
C ALA A 120 1.84 -11.31 -0.17
N GLY A 121 2.80 -10.65 0.50
CA GLY A 121 3.68 -11.28 1.49
C GLY A 121 4.93 -11.97 0.92
N SER A 122 5.08 -12.11 -0.41
CA SER A 122 6.30 -12.67 -1.01
C SER A 122 7.42 -11.63 -1.17
N PHE A 123 7.07 -10.36 -1.29
CA PHE A 123 8.00 -9.24 -1.41
C PHE A 123 7.46 -8.05 -0.62
N PRO A 124 7.70 -7.97 0.71
CA PRO A 124 7.27 -6.85 1.52
C PRO A 124 8.05 -5.57 1.15
N ALA A 125 7.31 -4.49 0.90
CA ALA A 125 7.89 -3.18 0.62
C ALA A 125 7.05 -2.07 1.24
N VAL A 126 7.68 -0.96 1.59
CA VAL A 126 7.04 0.26 2.09
C VAL A 126 7.39 1.41 1.17
N VAL A 127 6.37 2.07 0.63
CA VAL A 127 6.56 3.23 -0.23
C VAL A 127 6.35 4.51 0.56
N PHE A 128 7.22 5.47 0.33
CA PHE A 128 7.11 6.85 0.77
C PHE A 128 6.86 7.70 -0.49
N ASP A 129 5.76 8.41 -0.52
CA ASP A 129 5.29 9.18 -1.67
C ASP A 129 4.78 10.54 -1.16
N PRO A 130 5.03 11.66 -1.85
CA PRO A 130 4.53 12.99 -1.45
C PRO A 130 3.01 13.03 -1.26
N GLY A 131 2.27 12.23 -2.01
CA GLY A 131 0.82 12.07 -1.88
C GLY A 131 0.37 11.51 -0.53
N HIS A 132 1.27 10.90 0.25
CA HIS A 132 0.97 10.42 1.60
C HIS A 132 0.61 11.52 2.62
N LEU A 133 0.85 12.80 2.32
CA LEU A 133 0.27 13.91 3.10
C LEU A 133 -1.25 13.82 3.19
N SER A 134 -1.89 13.17 2.23
CA SER A 134 -3.32 12.86 2.25
C SER A 134 -3.73 11.92 3.39
N LEU A 135 -2.80 11.19 4.02
CA LEU A 135 -3.09 10.39 5.22
C LEU A 135 -3.50 11.29 6.39
N VAL A 136 -2.93 12.50 6.48
CA VAL A 136 -3.30 13.48 7.51
C VAL A 136 -4.48 14.32 7.07
N LYS A 137 -4.38 15.00 5.91
CA LYS A 137 -5.39 15.96 5.43
C LYS A 137 -6.60 15.31 4.76
N GLY A 138 -6.43 14.14 4.19
CA GLY A 138 -7.40 13.51 3.31
C GLY A 138 -8.61 12.92 4.03
N ALA A 139 -9.45 12.26 3.24
CA ALA A 139 -10.60 11.53 3.74
C ALA A 139 -10.18 10.20 4.42
N PRO A 140 -11.04 9.65 5.28
CA PRO A 140 -10.81 8.36 5.96
C PRO A 140 -10.44 7.20 5.01
N GLU A 141 -10.86 7.26 3.77
CA GLU A 141 -10.58 6.23 2.76
C GLU A 141 -9.07 6.02 2.56
N GLY A 142 -8.27 7.09 2.52
CA GLY A 142 -6.81 7.00 2.39
C GLY A 142 -6.18 6.24 3.56
N ARG A 143 -6.60 6.54 4.79
CA ARG A 143 -6.11 5.88 6.01
C ARG A 143 -6.52 4.41 6.09
N ARG A 144 -7.75 4.08 5.67
CA ARG A 144 -8.18 2.68 5.55
C ARG A 144 -7.35 1.92 4.51
N LYS A 145 -7.10 2.52 3.34
CA LYS A 145 -6.24 1.92 2.30
C LYS A 145 -4.81 1.67 2.81
N PHE A 146 -4.27 2.59 3.60
CA PHE A 146 -2.97 2.44 4.25
C PHE A 146 -2.94 1.21 5.15
N LEU A 147 -3.91 1.07 6.07
CA LEU A 147 -4.00 -0.10 6.95
C LEU A 147 -4.20 -1.39 6.15
N ASP A 148 -5.12 -1.41 5.20
CA ASP A 148 -5.46 -2.61 4.43
C ASP A 148 -4.31 -3.04 3.50
N ALA A 149 -3.53 -2.09 2.98
CA ALA A 149 -2.34 -2.39 2.16
C ALA A 149 -1.25 -3.09 2.99
N ALA A 150 -0.97 -2.58 4.18
CA ALA A 150 -0.04 -3.21 5.12
C ALA A 150 -0.52 -4.62 5.53
N LEU A 151 -1.79 -4.74 5.95
CA LEU A 151 -2.39 -6.01 6.37
C LEU A 151 -2.39 -7.06 5.26
N CYS A 152 -2.60 -6.65 4.00
CA CYS A 152 -2.51 -7.56 2.85
C CYS A 152 -1.10 -8.14 2.66
N GLN A 153 -0.06 -7.40 2.97
CA GLN A 153 1.33 -7.86 2.88
C GLN A 153 1.73 -8.72 4.08
N LEU A 154 1.24 -8.38 5.28
CA LEU A 154 1.73 -8.95 6.54
C LEU A 154 0.98 -10.22 6.97
N TYR A 155 -0.32 -10.32 6.65
CA TYR A 155 -1.15 -11.41 7.16
C TYR A 155 -1.69 -12.30 6.05
N PRO A 156 -1.23 -13.57 5.96
CA PRO A 156 -1.79 -14.54 5.03
C PRO A 156 -3.31 -14.65 5.21
N GLY A 157 -4.05 -14.63 4.10
CA GLY A 157 -5.51 -14.75 4.13
C GLY A 157 -6.28 -13.41 4.28
N TYR A 158 -5.69 -12.32 4.81
CA TYR A 158 -6.39 -11.04 4.94
C TYR A 158 -6.96 -10.52 3.61
N LEU A 159 -6.20 -10.63 2.53
CA LEU A 159 -6.65 -10.26 1.20
C LEU A 159 -7.92 -11.02 0.77
N THR A 160 -8.07 -12.28 1.18
CA THR A 160 -9.28 -13.08 0.88
C THR A 160 -10.48 -12.57 1.65
N ILE A 161 -10.31 -12.28 2.96
CA ILE A 161 -11.32 -11.67 3.83
C ILE A 161 -11.77 -10.34 3.25
N TYR A 162 -10.80 -9.46 2.96
CA TYR A 162 -11.05 -8.13 2.42
C TYR A 162 -11.82 -8.18 1.08
N ARG A 163 -11.44 -9.07 0.16
CA ARG A 163 -12.13 -9.23 -1.13
C ARG A 163 -13.56 -9.75 -0.99
N ARG A 164 -13.79 -10.70 -0.08
CA ARG A 164 -15.14 -11.19 0.21
C ARG A 164 -16.01 -10.06 0.73
N TYR A 165 -15.48 -9.30 1.68
CA TYR A 165 -16.16 -8.12 2.25
C TYR A 165 -16.53 -7.09 1.16
N ILE A 166 -15.55 -6.68 0.36
CA ILE A 166 -15.79 -5.67 -0.71
C ILE A 166 -16.79 -6.17 -1.74
N ARG A 167 -16.74 -7.46 -2.11
CA ARG A 167 -17.71 -8.04 -3.04
C ARG A 167 -19.12 -8.05 -2.47
N ALA A 168 -19.30 -8.47 -1.23
CA ALA A 168 -20.59 -8.46 -0.55
C ALA A 168 -21.13 -7.03 -0.41
N LEU A 169 -20.26 -6.06 -0.06
CA LEU A 169 -20.59 -4.65 0.03
C LEU A 169 -21.06 -4.08 -1.31
N GLN A 170 -20.37 -4.40 -2.41
CA GLN A 170 -20.76 -3.96 -3.76
C GLN A 170 -22.13 -4.53 -4.16
N GLN A 171 -22.38 -5.82 -3.88
CA GLN A 171 -23.66 -6.47 -4.14
C GLN A 171 -24.80 -5.86 -3.30
N LYS A 172 -24.56 -5.62 -2.00
CA LYS A 172 -25.50 -4.94 -1.12
C LYS A 172 -25.83 -3.56 -1.62
N ASN A 173 -24.82 -2.74 -1.95
CA ASN A 173 -25.03 -1.39 -2.45
C ASN A 173 -25.78 -1.38 -3.81
N ALA A 174 -25.50 -2.32 -4.70
CA ALA A 174 -26.24 -2.46 -5.95
C ALA A 174 -27.72 -2.80 -5.71
N LEU A 175 -28.00 -3.68 -4.75
CA LEU A 175 -29.36 -4.06 -4.36
C LEU A 175 -30.10 -2.89 -3.67
N LEU A 176 -29.41 -2.11 -2.82
CA LEU A 176 -29.96 -0.93 -2.16
C LEU A 176 -30.32 0.18 -3.17
N ARG A 177 -29.44 0.48 -4.13
CA ARG A 177 -29.69 1.52 -5.17
C ARG A 177 -30.88 1.22 -6.07
N ARG A 178 -31.07 -0.04 -6.45
CA ARG A 178 -32.23 -0.47 -7.27
C ARG A 178 -33.58 -0.19 -6.58
N SER A 179 -33.56 -0.03 -5.25
CA SER A 179 -34.76 0.32 -4.48
C SER A 179 -35.19 1.76 -4.67
N VAL A 180 -34.22 2.66 -4.72
CA VAL A 180 -34.44 4.10 -4.88
C VAL A 180 -34.90 4.40 -6.30
N ASN A 181 -34.44 3.63 -7.29
CA ASN A 181 -34.71 3.85 -8.73
C ASN A 181 -35.92 3.08 -9.29
N GLY A 182 -36.82 2.56 -8.46
CA GLY A 182 -38.15 2.05 -8.88
C GLY A 182 -38.16 0.67 -9.56
N ALA A 183 -37.05 -0.05 -9.68
CA ALA A 183 -37.04 -1.42 -10.19
C ALA A 183 -37.49 -2.40 -9.09
N ALA A 184 -38.79 -2.72 -9.09
CA ALA A 184 -39.47 -3.39 -7.97
C ALA A 184 -39.22 -4.90 -7.96
N ARG A 185 -38.25 -5.35 -7.14
CA ARG A 185 -38.40 -6.68 -6.53
C ARG A 185 -39.39 -6.59 -5.36
N PRO A 186 -40.18 -7.66 -5.08
CA PRO A 186 -40.99 -7.69 -3.87
C PRO A 186 -40.16 -7.42 -2.63
N TYR A 187 -40.66 -6.58 -1.74
CA TYR A 187 -39.94 -6.15 -0.54
C TYR A 187 -39.40 -7.32 0.31
N ALA A 188 -40.18 -8.40 0.44
CA ALA A 188 -39.80 -9.59 1.17
C ALA A 188 -38.58 -10.32 0.55
N GLU A 189 -38.55 -10.49 -0.77
CA GLU A 189 -37.41 -11.12 -1.48
C GLU A 189 -36.15 -10.27 -1.32
N LYS A 190 -36.29 -8.96 -1.45
CA LYS A 190 -35.17 -8.04 -1.29
C LYS A 190 -34.60 -8.06 0.12
N ARG A 191 -35.48 -8.07 1.14
CA ARG A 191 -35.09 -8.16 2.54
C ARG A 191 -34.32 -9.45 2.79
N ALA A 192 -34.79 -10.58 2.29
CA ALA A 192 -34.10 -11.87 2.44
C ALA A 192 -32.68 -11.84 1.81
N LEU A 193 -32.52 -11.26 0.61
CA LEU A 193 -31.21 -11.10 -0.02
C LEU A 193 -30.27 -10.17 0.77
N LEU A 194 -30.81 -9.08 1.33
CA LEU A 194 -30.02 -8.20 2.20
C LEU A 194 -29.58 -8.91 3.49
N GLU A 195 -30.43 -9.74 4.07
CA GLU A 195 -30.08 -10.52 5.26
C GLU A 195 -28.94 -11.52 4.98
N VAL A 196 -28.97 -12.22 3.86
CA VAL A 196 -27.86 -13.10 3.43
C VAL A 196 -26.56 -12.33 3.25
N LEU A 197 -26.60 -11.18 2.55
CA LEU A 197 -25.42 -10.32 2.37
C LEU A 197 -24.92 -9.74 3.70
N ASN A 198 -25.80 -9.44 4.64
CA ASN A 198 -25.43 -8.94 5.97
C ASN A 198 -24.72 -10.01 6.80
N VAL A 199 -25.02 -11.30 6.65
CA VAL A 199 -24.28 -12.38 7.33
C VAL A 199 -22.83 -12.40 6.86
N GLU A 200 -22.59 -12.37 5.52
CA GLU A 200 -21.21 -12.31 4.96
C GLU A 200 -20.49 -11.02 5.36
N LEU A 201 -21.19 -9.88 5.32
CA LEU A 201 -20.61 -8.59 5.73
C LEU A 201 -20.25 -8.58 7.21
N ALA A 202 -21.08 -9.16 8.07
CA ALA A 202 -20.78 -9.25 9.50
C ALA A 202 -19.54 -10.10 9.75
N GLN A 203 -19.50 -11.32 9.18
CA GLN A 203 -18.37 -12.25 9.36
C GLN A 203 -17.05 -11.66 8.88
N GLN A 204 -17.01 -11.15 7.65
CA GLN A 204 -15.79 -10.61 7.07
C GLN A 204 -15.44 -9.25 7.67
N GLY A 205 -16.44 -8.44 8.02
CA GLY A 205 -16.24 -7.12 8.61
C GLY A 205 -15.66 -7.19 10.04
N GLU A 206 -16.11 -8.11 10.86
CA GLU A 206 -15.54 -8.40 12.18
C GLU A 206 -14.07 -8.80 12.07
N ALA A 207 -13.76 -9.71 11.13
CA ALA A 207 -12.38 -10.15 10.90
C ALA A 207 -11.47 -9.00 10.43
N ILE A 208 -11.96 -8.08 9.58
CA ILE A 208 -11.22 -6.88 9.16
C ILE A 208 -10.94 -5.98 10.37
N GLN A 209 -11.97 -5.65 11.17
CA GLN A 209 -11.81 -4.78 12.33
C GLN A 209 -10.83 -5.36 13.33
N GLN A 210 -10.94 -6.65 13.64
CA GLN A 210 -10.03 -7.35 14.55
C GLN A 210 -8.57 -7.25 14.07
N ARG A 211 -8.32 -7.48 12.78
CA ARG A 211 -6.96 -7.38 12.20
C ARG A 211 -6.42 -5.96 12.22
N ARG A 212 -7.26 -4.96 11.94
CA ARG A 212 -6.85 -3.56 12.02
C ARG A 212 -6.52 -3.14 13.45
N ARG A 213 -7.32 -3.54 14.45
CA ARG A 213 -7.05 -3.28 15.87
C ARG A 213 -5.72 -3.91 16.29
N ALA A 214 -5.53 -5.21 16.02
CA ALA A 214 -4.29 -5.92 16.37
C ALA A 214 -3.04 -5.31 15.67
N TYR A 215 -3.15 -4.89 14.42
CA TYR A 215 -2.05 -4.20 13.74
C TYR A 215 -1.73 -2.84 14.38
N LEU A 216 -2.76 -2.09 14.80
CA LEU A 216 -2.57 -0.81 15.47
C LEU A 216 -1.92 -0.93 16.84
N GLU A 217 -2.07 -2.05 17.56
CA GLU A 217 -1.33 -2.33 18.80
C GLU A 217 0.18 -2.36 18.58
N THR A 218 0.62 -2.81 17.39
CA THR A 218 2.04 -2.78 16.99
C THR A 218 2.43 -1.43 16.38
N LEU A 219 1.61 -0.88 15.49
CA LEU A 219 1.94 0.32 14.72
C LEU A 219 1.96 1.59 15.58
N ALA A 220 0.98 1.74 16.50
CA ALA A 220 0.81 3.00 17.23
C ALA A 220 1.99 3.34 18.14
N PRO A 221 2.53 2.44 18.97
CA PRO A 221 3.71 2.74 19.78
C PRO A 221 4.92 3.16 18.95
N LEU A 222 5.14 2.47 17.82
CA LEU A 222 6.24 2.79 16.90
C LEU A 222 6.08 4.16 16.26
N ALA A 223 4.85 4.51 15.82
CA ALA A 223 4.58 5.81 15.24
C ALA A 223 4.72 6.94 16.26
N CYS A 224 4.26 6.73 17.49
CA CYS A 224 4.39 7.70 18.57
C CYS A 224 5.87 7.95 18.92
N SER A 225 6.66 6.89 19.09
CA SER A 225 8.11 7.01 19.36
C SER A 225 8.85 7.72 18.24
N ASN A 226 8.58 7.36 16.97
CA ASN A 226 9.16 8.04 15.82
C ASN A 226 8.81 9.54 15.77
N TYR A 227 7.57 9.89 16.13
CA TYR A 227 7.14 11.28 16.16
C TYR A 227 7.78 12.07 17.30
N GLU A 228 7.90 11.47 18.48
CA GLU A 228 8.57 12.06 19.65
C GLU A 228 10.03 12.41 19.33
N GLU A 229 10.76 11.50 18.68
CA GLU A 229 12.12 11.77 18.20
C GLU A 229 12.17 12.95 17.21
N LEU A 230 11.23 12.96 16.23
CA LEU A 230 11.17 14.01 15.20
C LEU A 230 10.75 15.38 15.73
N SER A 231 9.94 15.42 16.79
CA SER A 231 9.49 16.65 17.45
C SER A 231 10.40 17.06 18.59
N HIS A 232 11.45 16.26 18.89
CA HIS A 232 12.30 16.43 20.07
C HIS A 232 11.49 16.50 21.39
N GLY A 233 10.43 15.70 21.47
CA GLY A 233 9.54 15.64 22.62
C GLY A 233 8.63 16.86 22.81
N ALA A 234 8.55 17.77 21.82
CA ALA A 234 7.74 18.98 21.94
C ALA A 234 6.23 18.71 21.86
N GLU A 235 5.83 17.61 21.22
CA GLU A 235 4.44 17.28 20.94
C GLU A 235 4.21 15.76 21.01
N THR A 236 2.99 15.35 21.32
CA THR A 236 2.61 13.93 21.43
C THR A 236 1.67 13.51 20.30
N LEU A 237 2.10 12.54 19.49
CA LEU A 237 1.24 11.88 18.50
C LEU A 237 0.44 10.76 19.18
N ARG A 238 -0.85 10.66 18.87
CA ARG A 238 -1.70 9.52 19.23
C ARG A 238 -2.49 9.04 18.02
N LEU A 239 -2.59 7.71 17.89
CA LEU A 239 -3.40 7.03 16.89
C LEU A 239 -4.63 6.45 17.59
N ARG A 240 -5.84 6.77 17.09
CA ARG A 240 -7.11 6.24 17.62
C ARG A 240 -7.91 5.59 16.50
N TYR A 241 -8.29 4.33 16.70
CA TYR A 241 -9.20 3.66 15.78
C TYR A 241 -10.64 4.04 16.11
N ALA A 242 -11.28 4.79 15.20
CA ALA A 242 -12.66 5.22 15.33
C ALA A 242 -13.58 4.12 14.78
N ALA A 243 -13.85 3.14 15.63
CA ALA A 243 -14.72 2.01 15.33
C ALA A 243 -16.21 2.41 15.38
N GLN A 244 -17.03 1.77 14.54
CA GLN A 244 -18.48 1.96 14.56
C GLN A 244 -19.22 0.94 15.43
N PHE A 245 -18.56 -0.15 15.79
CA PHE A 245 -19.15 -1.25 16.57
C PHE A 245 -18.09 -1.88 17.48
N GLU A 246 -18.54 -2.44 18.57
CA GLU A 246 -17.67 -3.27 19.40
C GLU A 246 -17.55 -4.69 18.83
N PRO A 247 -16.47 -5.43 19.14
CA PRO A 247 -16.29 -6.80 18.66
C PRO A 247 -17.53 -7.66 18.85
N GLY A 248 -17.97 -8.32 17.78
CA GLY A 248 -19.21 -9.11 17.76
C GLY A 248 -20.50 -8.31 17.51
N GLY A 249 -20.42 -6.98 17.42
CA GLY A 249 -21.59 -6.10 17.29
C GLY A 249 -22.07 -5.81 15.86
N LEU A 250 -21.27 -6.12 14.82
CA LEU A 250 -21.58 -5.72 13.46
C LEU A 250 -22.88 -6.33 12.92
N ALA A 251 -23.15 -7.61 13.22
CA ALA A 251 -24.38 -8.26 12.76
C ALA A 251 -25.65 -7.57 13.31
N GLN A 252 -25.62 -7.14 14.57
CA GLN A 252 -26.72 -6.40 15.19
C GLN A 252 -26.84 -5.00 14.56
N LEU A 253 -25.72 -4.29 14.40
CA LEU A 253 -25.71 -2.96 13.80
C LEU A 253 -26.24 -2.97 12.35
N LEU A 254 -25.87 -3.95 11.54
CA LEU A 254 -26.38 -4.13 10.17
C LEU A 254 -27.90 -4.34 10.14
N ARG A 255 -28.45 -5.10 11.10
CA ARG A 255 -29.91 -5.29 11.22
C ARG A 255 -30.61 -3.99 11.61
N GLN A 256 -30.08 -3.28 12.60
CA GLN A 256 -30.64 -2.01 13.06
C GLN A 256 -30.63 -0.92 11.99
N LYS A 257 -29.55 -0.85 11.20
CA LYS A 257 -29.37 0.17 10.15
C LYS A 257 -30.09 -0.15 8.84
N MET A 258 -30.60 -1.35 8.64
CA MET A 258 -31.24 -1.76 7.40
C MET A 258 -32.35 -0.81 6.92
N PRO A 259 -33.27 -0.30 7.76
CA PRO A 259 -34.28 0.65 7.29
C PRO A 259 -33.69 1.98 6.80
N GLU A 260 -32.62 2.46 7.45
CA GLU A 260 -31.92 3.67 7.02
C GLU A 260 -31.16 3.44 5.70
N GLU A 261 -30.49 2.29 5.54
CA GLU A 261 -29.74 1.89 4.34
C GLU A 261 -30.67 1.74 3.12
N LEU A 262 -31.88 1.21 3.32
CA LEU A 262 -32.90 1.13 2.27
C LEU A 262 -33.33 2.51 1.76
N ARG A 263 -33.41 3.50 2.65
CA ARG A 263 -33.71 4.89 2.27
C ARG A 263 -32.51 5.61 1.63
N ALA A 264 -31.32 5.37 2.19
CA ALA A 264 -30.07 6.00 1.73
C ALA A 264 -29.53 5.38 0.40
N GLY A 265 -29.99 4.19 0.02
CA GLY A 265 -29.51 3.49 -1.18
C GLY A 265 -28.06 2.99 -1.07
N GLN A 266 -27.50 2.93 0.11
CA GLN A 266 -26.12 2.50 0.35
C GLN A 266 -25.93 1.93 1.77
N SER A 267 -24.89 1.13 1.97
CA SER A 267 -24.49 0.64 3.29
C SER A 267 -23.92 1.77 4.14
N LEU A 268 -24.38 1.87 5.38
CA LEU A 268 -24.05 2.95 6.33
C LEU A 268 -23.12 2.52 7.45
N CYS A 269 -22.90 1.22 7.64
CA CYS A 269 -22.08 0.71 8.73
C CYS A 269 -21.16 -0.43 8.30
N GLY A 270 -20.07 -0.58 9.05
CA GLY A 270 -19.04 -1.57 8.84
C GLY A 270 -17.64 -0.96 8.66
N PRO A 271 -16.58 -1.78 8.55
CA PRO A 271 -15.20 -1.32 8.53
C PRO A 271 -14.86 -0.37 7.35
N HIS A 272 -15.70 -0.32 6.32
CA HIS A 272 -15.56 0.66 5.22
C HIS A 272 -15.99 2.09 5.61
N ARG A 273 -16.57 2.29 6.80
CA ARG A 273 -16.99 3.59 7.35
C ARG A 273 -16.14 4.01 8.56
N GLU A 274 -15.32 3.12 9.10
CA GLU A 274 -14.43 3.41 10.22
C GLU A 274 -13.23 4.27 9.80
N ASP A 275 -12.48 4.80 10.77
CA ASP A 275 -11.33 5.65 10.51
C ASP A 275 -10.17 5.36 11.47
N LEU A 276 -8.97 5.78 11.06
CA LEU A 276 -7.79 5.94 11.89
C LEU A 276 -7.59 7.43 12.14
N GLU A 277 -7.89 7.90 13.33
CA GLU A 277 -7.69 9.29 13.69
C GLU A 277 -6.25 9.52 14.16
N LEU A 278 -5.67 10.61 13.68
CA LEU A 278 -4.35 11.09 14.02
C LEU A 278 -4.50 12.35 14.88
N LEU A 279 -4.02 12.28 16.11
CA LEU A 279 -4.17 13.34 17.10
C LEU A 279 -2.78 13.83 17.52
N LEU A 280 -2.58 15.15 17.52
CA LEU A 280 -1.43 15.83 18.09
C LEU A 280 -1.88 16.60 19.34
N ASP A 281 -1.27 16.31 20.47
CA ASP A 281 -1.66 16.88 21.79
C ASP A 281 -3.17 16.78 22.05
N GLY A 282 -3.78 15.64 21.61
CA GLY A 282 -5.20 15.38 21.76
C GLY A 282 -6.11 16.06 20.73
N GLN A 283 -5.57 16.89 19.84
CA GLN A 283 -6.33 17.59 18.79
C GLN A 283 -6.15 16.92 17.42
N SER A 284 -7.15 17.04 16.54
CA SER A 284 -7.08 16.45 15.21
C SER A 284 -5.94 17.03 14.39
N ALA A 285 -4.96 16.20 14.02
CA ALA A 285 -3.86 16.60 13.14
C ALA A 285 -4.35 17.09 11.77
N LYS A 286 -5.49 16.59 11.30
CA LYS A 286 -6.12 17.04 10.04
C LYS A 286 -6.47 18.52 10.07
N VAL A 287 -6.92 19.03 11.21
CA VAL A 287 -7.44 20.41 11.37
C VAL A 287 -6.35 21.36 11.81
N TYR A 288 -5.53 20.96 12.78
CA TYR A 288 -4.66 21.86 13.51
C TYR A 288 -3.17 21.73 13.18
N ALA A 289 -2.73 20.61 12.59
CA ALA A 289 -1.32 20.42 12.30
C ALA A 289 -0.80 21.35 11.18
N SER A 290 0.33 22.00 11.42
CA SER A 290 1.09 22.73 10.42
C SER A 290 1.60 21.80 9.32
N GLN A 291 2.06 22.32 8.19
CA GLN A 291 2.63 21.50 7.11
C GLN A 291 3.82 20.67 7.58
N GLY A 292 4.71 21.28 8.40
CA GLY A 292 5.86 20.57 8.98
C GLY A 292 5.44 19.41 9.89
N GLN A 293 4.46 19.64 10.78
CA GLN A 293 3.90 18.61 11.65
C GLN A 293 3.26 17.47 10.83
N GLN A 294 2.51 17.79 9.78
CA GLN A 294 1.90 16.79 8.91
C GLN A 294 2.96 15.91 8.23
N ARG A 295 4.07 16.50 7.74
CA ARG A 295 5.21 15.75 7.19
C ARG A 295 5.83 14.84 8.23
N SER A 296 6.03 15.33 9.48
CA SER A 296 6.52 14.52 10.59
C SER A 296 5.58 13.36 10.91
N VAL A 297 4.26 13.59 10.96
CA VAL A 297 3.26 12.52 11.20
C VAL A 297 3.33 11.46 10.10
N VAL A 298 3.37 11.85 8.83
CA VAL A 298 3.48 10.90 7.71
C VAL A 298 4.77 10.12 7.77
N LEU A 299 5.91 10.78 8.02
CA LEU A 299 7.20 10.13 8.14
C LEU A 299 7.20 9.12 9.29
N SER A 300 6.67 9.52 10.46
CA SER A 300 6.54 8.64 11.63
C SER A 300 5.69 7.40 11.35
N LEU A 301 4.54 7.56 10.67
CA LEU A 301 3.67 6.46 10.28
C LEU A 301 4.35 5.50 9.30
N LYS A 302 5.06 6.02 8.30
CA LYS A 302 5.71 5.19 7.28
C LYS A 302 6.93 4.45 7.83
N MET A 303 7.69 5.08 8.72
CA MET A 303 8.78 4.41 9.44
C MET A 303 8.24 3.35 10.40
N ALA A 304 7.13 3.63 11.08
CA ALA A 304 6.45 2.66 11.93
C ALA A 304 5.89 1.47 11.12
N GLU A 305 5.35 1.71 9.93
CA GLU A 305 4.91 0.63 9.01
C GLU A 305 6.07 -0.30 8.65
N ALA A 306 7.24 0.26 8.34
CA ALA A 306 8.44 -0.54 8.04
C ALA A 306 8.94 -1.33 9.26
N ALA A 307 8.95 -0.72 10.44
CA ALA A 307 9.34 -1.38 11.67
C ALA A 307 8.35 -2.46 12.11
N ALA A 308 7.04 -2.20 11.99
CA ALA A 308 5.98 -3.17 12.26
C ALA A 308 6.07 -4.37 11.30
N ALA A 309 6.34 -4.12 10.02
CA ALA A 309 6.55 -5.19 9.05
C ALA A 309 7.72 -6.09 9.47
N ALA A 310 8.86 -5.50 9.84
CA ALA A 310 10.02 -6.25 10.31
C ALA A 310 9.71 -7.07 11.58
N SER A 311 9.02 -6.46 12.55
CA SER A 311 8.62 -7.15 13.80
C SER A 311 7.69 -8.34 13.55
N ILE A 312 6.74 -8.21 12.62
CA ILE A 312 5.73 -9.25 12.34
C ILE A 312 6.30 -10.37 11.46
N THR A 313 7.14 -10.03 10.47
CA THR A 313 7.63 -11.01 9.47
C THR A 313 9.02 -11.55 9.78
N GLY A 314 9.76 -10.94 10.70
CA GLY A 314 11.18 -11.23 10.95
C GLY A 314 12.12 -10.68 9.87
N GLU A 315 11.60 -9.92 8.89
CA GLU A 315 12.38 -9.41 7.76
C GLU A 315 12.13 -7.91 7.52
N HIS A 316 13.20 -7.15 7.29
CA HIS A 316 13.05 -5.75 6.87
C HIS A 316 12.40 -5.67 5.48
N PRO A 317 11.34 -4.86 5.31
CA PRO A 317 10.78 -4.59 3.99
C PRO A 317 11.75 -3.74 3.16
N VAL A 318 11.63 -3.81 1.84
CA VAL A 318 12.30 -2.89 0.92
C VAL A 318 11.66 -1.50 1.05
N LEU A 319 12.48 -0.45 1.13
CA LEU A 319 12.01 0.92 1.21
C LEU A 319 12.05 1.60 -0.17
N LEU A 320 10.96 2.23 -0.56
CA LEU A 320 10.81 2.95 -1.83
C LEU A 320 10.50 4.42 -1.54
N LEU A 321 11.46 5.31 -1.76
CA LEU A 321 11.35 6.74 -1.49
C LEU A 321 11.22 7.51 -2.82
N ASP A 322 10.01 7.95 -3.13
CA ASP A 322 9.72 8.71 -4.35
C ASP A 322 9.76 10.22 -4.06
N ASP A 323 10.87 10.85 -4.45
CA ASP A 323 11.13 12.30 -4.33
C ASP A 323 10.88 12.93 -2.93
N VAL A 324 10.90 12.09 -1.88
CA VAL A 324 10.54 12.50 -0.52
C VAL A 324 11.62 13.37 0.11
N LEU A 325 12.89 13.11 -0.20
CA LEU A 325 14.02 13.85 0.40
C LEU A 325 14.02 15.33 0.03
N SER A 326 13.52 15.68 -1.16
CA SER A 326 13.41 17.08 -1.60
C SER A 326 12.42 17.90 -0.78
N GLU A 327 11.44 17.24 -0.16
CA GLU A 327 10.38 17.87 0.63
C GLU A 327 10.70 17.99 2.13
N LEU A 328 11.80 17.39 2.58
CA LEU A 328 12.20 17.36 4.00
C LEU A 328 13.28 18.39 4.28
N ASP A 329 13.22 19.00 5.47
CA ASP A 329 14.33 19.75 6.04
C ASP A 329 15.49 18.83 6.45
N ASP A 330 16.62 19.41 6.78
CA ASP A 330 17.84 18.65 7.06
C ASP A 330 17.70 17.73 8.28
N GLY A 331 16.97 18.13 9.31
CA GLY A 331 16.73 17.28 10.49
C GLY A 331 15.95 16.02 10.14
N ARG A 332 14.85 16.17 9.40
CA ARG A 332 14.02 15.03 8.93
C ARG A 332 14.76 14.16 7.93
N LYS A 333 15.58 14.76 7.03
CA LYS A 333 16.47 14.00 6.13
C LYS A 333 17.44 13.12 6.90
N GLN A 334 18.15 13.71 7.87
CA GLN A 334 19.11 13.02 8.72
C GLN A 334 18.43 11.84 9.46
N TYR A 335 17.25 12.10 10.06
CA TYR A 335 16.46 11.09 10.73
C TYR A 335 16.15 9.91 9.79
N LEU A 336 15.61 10.20 8.62
CA LEU A 336 15.24 9.18 7.63
C LEU A 336 16.45 8.37 7.17
N LEU A 337 17.54 9.05 6.78
CA LEU A 337 18.78 8.41 6.33
C LEU A 337 19.39 7.48 7.39
N THR A 338 19.35 7.87 8.66
CA THR A 338 19.84 7.03 9.76
C THR A 338 19.00 5.76 9.91
N ARG A 339 17.69 5.85 9.77
CA ARG A 339 16.75 4.73 9.90
C ARG A 339 16.70 3.81 8.68
N MET A 340 17.28 4.24 7.55
CA MET A 340 17.37 3.43 6.31
C MET A 340 18.55 2.45 6.32
N ARG A 341 19.52 2.62 7.21
CA ARG A 341 20.68 1.72 7.32
C ARG A 341 20.23 0.28 7.50
N GLU A 342 20.98 -0.66 6.93
CA GLU A 342 20.71 -2.10 6.96
C GLU A 342 19.43 -2.54 6.22
N LYS A 343 18.76 -1.60 5.53
CA LYS A 343 17.56 -1.88 4.73
C LYS A 343 17.82 -1.56 3.27
N GLN A 344 17.43 -2.45 2.38
CA GLN A 344 17.50 -2.11 0.96
C GLN A 344 16.52 -0.98 0.65
N THR A 345 17.06 0.12 0.17
CA THR A 345 16.34 1.36 -0.07
C THR A 345 16.56 1.86 -1.48
N PHE A 346 15.48 2.22 -2.14
CA PHE A 346 15.48 2.89 -3.43
C PHE A 346 15.02 4.33 -3.24
N VAL A 347 15.81 5.26 -3.76
CA VAL A 347 15.51 6.70 -3.67
C VAL A 347 15.46 7.29 -5.07
N THR A 348 14.40 8.03 -5.38
CA THR A 348 14.39 8.89 -6.57
C THR A 348 14.76 10.31 -6.19
N SER A 349 15.54 10.97 -7.05
CA SER A 349 15.94 12.36 -6.87
C SER A 349 16.03 13.10 -8.21
N CYS A 350 15.77 14.39 -8.19
CA CYS A 350 16.05 15.28 -9.31
C CYS A 350 17.50 15.79 -9.27
N ASP A 351 18.15 15.75 -8.12
CA ASP A 351 19.53 16.15 -7.89
C ASP A 351 20.41 14.90 -7.82
N ASP A 352 21.36 14.79 -8.73
CA ASP A 352 22.33 13.71 -8.79
C ASP A 352 23.56 13.99 -7.92
N THR A 353 23.86 15.27 -7.63
CA THR A 353 25.08 15.65 -6.92
C THR A 353 25.07 15.27 -5.45
N ALA A 354 23.92 15.28 -4.80
CA ALA A 354 23.76 14.93 -3.39
C ALA A 354 24.13 13.46 -3.08
N PHE A 355 24.10 12.59 -4.08
CA PHE A 355 24.29 11.14 -3.91
C PHE A 355 25.55 10.58 -4.57
N LEU A 356 26.32 11.38 -5.32
CA LEU A 356 27.58 10.96 -5.96
C LEU A 356 28.69 10.55 -4.95
N ARG A 357 28.47 10.84 -3.66
CA ARG A 357 29.41 10.48 -2.57
C ARG A 357 28.88 9.39 -1.65
N THR A 358 27.81 8.69 -2.05
CA THR A 358 27.26 7.59 -1.26
C THR A 358 27.83 6.25 -1.72
N ASP A 359 27.99 5.30 -0.81
CA ASP A 359 28.40 3.92 -1.11
C ASP A 359 27.30 3.11 -1.83
N GLY A 360 26.29 3.77 -2.40
CA GLY A 360 25.14 3.19 -3.08
C GLY A 360 25.33 3.10 -4.60
N GLU A 361 24.52 2.27 -5.25
CA GLU A 361 24.42 2.19 -6.70
C GLU A 361 23.63 3.39 -7.24
N VAL A 362 24.19 4.12 -8.22
CA VAL A 362 23.56 5.29 -8.82
C VAL A 362 23.16 5.00 -10.26
N TYR A 363 21.93 5.29 -10.60
CA TYR A 363 21.36 5.14 -11.92
C TYR A 363 20.76 6.46 -12.39
N ARG A 364 20.87 6.71 -13.71
CA ARG A 364 20.24 7.86 -14.35
C ARG A 364 19.09 7.40 -15.24
N MET A 365 17.92 8.01 -15.02
CA MET A 365 16.73 7.82 -15.82
C MET A 365 16.56 8.99 -16.79
N ASN A 366 16.53 8.71 -18.09
CA ASN A 366 16.31 9.70 -19.14
C ASN A 366 15.36 9.14 -20.20
N GLY A 367 14.19 9.78 -20.40
CA GLY A 367 13.21 9.36 -21.42
C GLY A 367 12.72 7.91 -21.26
N GLY A 368 12.72 7.34 -20.05
CA GLY A 368 12.37 5.94 -19.82
C GLY A 368 13.52 4.95 -20.03
N VAL A 369 14.72 5.43 -20.29
CA VAL A 369 15.95 4.62 -20.39
C VAL A 369 16.75 4.74 -19.11
N LEU A 370 17.16 3.62 -18.53
CA LEU A 370 17.94 3.53 -17.31
C LEU A 370 19.40 3.23 -17.63
N THR A 371 20.33 4.03 -17.12
CA THR A 371 21.78 3.82 -17.28
C THR A 371 22.45 3.87 -15.92
N LYS A 372 23.41 2.98 -15.67
CA LYS A 372 24.24 3.02 -14.46
C LYS A 372 25.26 4.15 -14.61
N VAL A 373 25.49 4.94 -13.55
CA VAL A 373 26.43 6.07 -13.53
C VAL A 373 27.80 5.60 -13.04
#